data_9492ea1efc1c675e3efcf5120ee8ccc1
#
_entry.id   9492ea1efc1c675e3efcf5120ee8ccc1
#
_cell.length_a   1.000
_cell.length_b   1.000
_cell.length_c   1.000
_cell.angle_alpha   90.00
_cell.angle_beta   90.00
_cell.angle_gamma   90.00
#
_symmetry.space_group_name_H-M   'P 1'
#
loop_
_entity.id
_entity.type
_entity.pdbx_description
1 polymer ?
#
loop_
_entity_poly.entity_id
_entity_poly.type
_entity_poly.pdbx_seq_one_letter_code
_entity_poly.pdbx_strand_id
1 'polypeptide(L)'
;MESKQLKWVLLTILSLIWGSSFILIKKGLIGLTPIQLGSLRIIFSALFLVLIGYKSVSVLTKSQWKYVALTAIFGTFIPAYLFALAETEIDSSSTAILNSLTPLNTLVLGMLAFGIPFKRNQFIGICIGLLGSILLVFNGASNHPEQNYYYALLVIIASICYATNVNLIKKYLPSVAPLSITTGNFLTLLIPALVLLYCSGFFEIVAISEVQTAMGYIAILGIVGTGIANIIFFKLIQLSSPVFATSVTYLIPIVAFFWGLLDNEMLTPIQFVGAFVILIGVYLSAKK
;
A
#
# COMPACT_ATOMS: atom_id res chain seq x y z
N MET A 1 6.07 -15.42 -20.88
CA MET A 1 6.41 -14.00 -20.74
C MET A 1 7.83 -13.88 -20.19
N GLU A 2 8.70 -13.14 -20.85
CA GLU A 2 10.03 -12.87 -20.28
C GLU A 2 9.89 -12.15 -18.93
N SER A 3 10.77 -12.42 -17.99
CA SER A 3 10.76 -11.82 -16.64
C SER A 3 10.74 -10.29 -16.66
N LYS A 4 11.28 -9.68 -17.74
CA LYS A 4 11.27 -8.23 -17.98
C LYS A 4 9.86 -7.68 -18.25
N GLN A 5 9.03 -8.39 -19.02
CA GLN A 5 7.66 -7.95 -19.32
C GLN A 5 6.74 -8.16 -18.11
N LEU A 6 6.91 -9.28 -17.41
CA LEU A 6 6.09 -9.63 -16.24
C LEU A 6 6.14 -8.54 -15.15
N LYS A 7 7.32 -7.99 -14.83
CA LYS A 7 7.44 -6.96 -13.78
C LYS A 7 6.61 -5.70 -14.08
N TRP A 8 6.53 -5.30 -15.36
CA TRP A 8 5.74 -4.13 -15.77
C TRP A 8 4.24 -4.41 -15.69
N VAL A 9 3.82 -5.59 -16.10
CA VAL A 9 2.41 -6.02 -15.99
C VAL A 9 1.98 -6.05 -14.52
N LEU A 10 2.80 -6.64 -13.63
CA LEU A 10 2.50 -6.67 -12.20
C LEU A 10 2.45 -5.27 -11.60
N LEU A 11 3.36 -4.37 -11.98
CA LEU A 11 3.37 -2.99 -11.55
C LEU A 11 2.09 -2.25 -11.95
N THR A 12 1.66 -2.41 -13.22
CA THR A 12 0.45 -1.78 -13.73
C THR A 12 -0.80 -2.31 -13.01
N ILE A 13 -0.93 -3.62 -12.86
CA ILE A 13 -2.06 -4.22 -12.13
C ILE A 13 -2.11 -3.67 -10.69
N LEU A 14 -0.97 -3.63 -10.00
CA LEU A 14 -0.90 -3.10 -8.63
C LEU A 14 -1.28 -1.63 -8.56
N SER A 15 -0.83 -0.81 -9.52
CA SER A 15 -1.18 0.62 -9.55
C SER A 15 -2.68 0.84 -9.71
N LEU A 16 -3.34 0.04 -10.55
CA LEU A 16 -4.79 0.07 -10.73
C LEU A 16 -5.52 -0.35 -9.44
N ILE A 17 -5.11 -1.45 -8.83
CA ILE A 17 -5.73 -1.95 -7.59
C ILE A 17 -5.56 -0.94 -6.45
N TRP A 18 -4.33 -0.51 -6.18
CA TRP A 18 -4.06 0.39 -5.06
C TRP A 18 -4.51 1.82 -5.30
N GLY A 19 -4.44 2.31 -6.53
CA GLY A 19 -4.98 3.62 -6.87
C GLY A 19 -6.51 3.70 -6.70
N SER A 20 -7.20 2.57 -6.87
CA SER A 20 -8.64 2.46 -6.59
C SER A 20 -8.95 2.16 -5.11
N SER A 21 -7.95 1.88 -4.26
CA SER A 21 -8.18 1.51 -2.87
C SER A 21 -8.56 2.70 -1.98
N PHE A 22 -8.07 3.89 -2.28
CA PHE A 22 -8.36 5.09 -1.49
C PHE A 22 -9.85 5.45 -1.45
N ILE A 23 -10.54 5.35 -2.59
CA ILE A 23 -11.99 5.58 -2.63
C ILE A 23 -12.76 4.55 -1.79
N LEU A 24 -12.27 3.31 -1.70
CA LEU A 24 -12.88 2.28 -0.86
C LEU A 24 -12.67 2.57 0.64
N ILE A 25 -11.50 3.09 1.02
CA ILE A 25 -11.25 3.54 2.41
C ILE A 25 -12.20 4.69 2.74
N LYS A 26 -12.26 5.73 1.92
CA LYS A 26 -13.14 6.88 2.11
C LYS A 26 -14.60 6.47 2.29
N LYS A 27 -15.11 5.57 1.42
CA LYS A 27 -16.48 5.05 1.53
C LYS A 27 -16.68 4.15 2.75
N GLY A 28 -15.65 3.42 3.18
CA GLY A 28 -15.68 2.61 4.40
C GLY A 28 -15.77 3.47 5.66
N LEU A 29 -15.10 4.62 5.69
CA LEU A 29 -15.11 5.55 6.83
C LEU A 29 -16.45 6.25 7.06
N ILE A 30 -17.39 6.19 6.12
CA ILE A 30 -18.75 6.73 6.33
C ILE A 30 -19.49 5.95 7.42
N GLY A 31 -19.30 4.62 7.50
CA GLY A 31 -20.01 3.77 8.47
C GLY A 31 -19.11 3.10 9.50
N LEU A 32 -17.77 3.23 9.39
CA LEU A 32 -16.81 2.54 10.25
C LEU A 32 -15.79 3.51 10.82
N THR A 33 -15.38 3.27 12.06
CA THR A 33 -14.21 3.95 12.63
C THR A 33 -12.92 3.42 11.97
N PRO A 34 -11.79 4.17 12.01
CA PRO A 34 -10.50 3.71 11.47
C PRO A 34 -10.05 2.36 12.02
N ILE A 35 -10.31 2.08 13.31
CA ILE A 35 -9.98 0.80 13.95
C ILE A 35 -10.83 -0.33 13.38
N GLN A 36 -12.14 -0.12 13.24
CA GLN A 36 -13.06 -1.11 12.65
C GLN A 36 -12.68 -1.39 11.19
N LEU A 37 -12.42 -0.35 10.41
CA LEU A 37 -12.02 -0.45 9.01
C LEU A 37 -10.71 -1.24 8.85
N GLY A 38 -9.66 -0.87 9.57
CA GLY A 38 -8.37 -1.57 9.53
C GLY A 38 -8.49 -3.04 9.94
N SER A 39 -9.26 -3.32 11.00
CA SER A 39 -9.50 -4.68 11.49
C SER A 39 -10.28 -5.53 10.49
N LEU A 40 -11.39 -5.03 9.95
CA LEU A 40 -12.19 -5.73 8.93
C LEU A 40 -11.37 -6.00 7.67
N ARG A 41 -10.58 -5.02 7.20
CA ARG A 41 -9.67 -5.19 6.07
C ARG A 41 -8.72 -6.37 6.27
N ILE A 42 -8.12 -6.49 7.46
CA ILE A 42 -7.21 -7.59 7.80
C ILE A 42 -7.97 -8.90 7.88
N ILE A 43 -9.14 -8.94 8.52
CA ILE A 43 -9.95 -10.15 8.69
C ILE A 43 -10.43 -10.68 7.34
N PHE A 44 -10.99 -9.84 6.46
CA PHE A 44 -11.42 -10.28 5.12
C PHE A 44 -10.25 -10.80 4.28
N SER A 45 -9.08 -10.15 4.38
CA SER A 45 -7.87 -10.64 3.72
C SER A 45 -7.44 -11.99 4.28
N ALA A 46 -7.46 -12.15 5.61
CA ALA A 46 -7.06 -13.40 6.28
C ALA A 46 -7.98 -14.55 5.90
N LEU A 47 -9.30 -14.35 5.93
CA LEU A 47 -10.27 -15.36 5.54
C LEU A 47 -10.06 -15.83 4.09
N PHE A 48 -9.91 -14.89 3.16
CA PHE A 48 -9.62 -15.20 1.75
C PHE A 48 -8.30 -15.97 1.60
N LEU A 49 -7.22 -15.50 2.23
CA LEU A 49 -5.89 -16.09 2.11
C LEU A 49 -5.79 -17.46 2.78
N VAL A 50 -6.50 -17.69 3.87
CA VAL A 50 -6.59 -19.00 4.49
C VAL A 50 -7.26 -19.99 3.55
N LEU A 51 -8.35 -19.60 2.87
CA LEU A 51 -9.02 -20.49 1.92
C LEU A 51 -8.10 -20.95 0.78
N ILE A 52 -7.25 -20.06 0.24
CA ILE A 52 -6.41 -20.37 -0.93
C ILE A 52 -4.98 -20.80 -0.57
N GLY A 53 -4.47 -20.43 0.63
CA GLY A 53 -3.06 -20.51 0.96
C GLY A 53 -2.70 -21.22 2.26
N TYR A 54 -3.65 -21.81 3.02
CA TYR A 54 -3.33 -22.41 4.32
C TYR A 54 -2.25 -23.52 4.23
N LYS A 55 -2.24 -24.32 3.16
CA LYS A 55 -1.21 -25.34 2.94
C LYS A 55 0.16 -24.73 2.63
N SER A 56 0.21 -23.52 2.10
CA SER A 56 1.47 -22.88 1.70
C SER A 56 2.32 -22.41 2.89
N VAL A 57 1.74 -22.28 4.07
CA VAL A 57 2.49 -21.86 5.27
C VAL A 57 3.19 -23.01 5.99
N SER A 58 2.79 -24.25 5.72
CA SER A 58 3.42 -25.43 6.33
C SER A 58 4.88 -25.62 5.96
N VAL A 59 5.34 -25.02 4.87
CA VAL A 59 6.74 -25.07 4.42
C VAL A 59 7.63 -24.01 5.07
N LEU A 60 7.05 -23.10 5.88
CA LEU A 60 7.80 -22.03 6.53
C LEU A 60 8.60 -22.57 7.73
N THR A 61 9.91 -22.30 7.74
CA THR A 61 10.77 -22.61 8.89
C THR A 61 10.53 -21.62 10.04
N LYS A 62 10.93 -22.00 11.27
CA LYS A 62 10.85 -21.11 12.44
C LYS A 62 11.55 -19.77 12.23
N SER A 63 12.70 -19.79 11.54
CA SER A 63 13.43 -18.56 11.19
C SER A 63 12.65 -17.67 10.22
N GLN A 64 12.00 -18.25 9.21
CA GLN A 64 11.19 -17.53 8.23
C GLN A 64 9.93 -16.95 8.89
N TRP A 65 9.29 -17.66 9.83
CA TRP A 65 8.14 -17.16 10.59
C TRP A 65 8.43 -15.85 11.33
N LYS A 66 9.65 -15.69 11.90
CA LYS A 66 10.07 -14.42 12.51
C LYS A 66 9.98 -13.26 11.51
N TYR A 67 10.50 -13.45 10.31
CA TYR A 67 10.48 -12.39 9.29
C TYR A 67 9.10 -12.19 8.69
N VAL A 68 8.31 -13.26 8.54
CA VAL A 68 6.90 -13.18 8.15
C VAL A 68 6.11 -12.34 9.17
N ALA A 69 6.27 -12.57 10.47
CA ALA A 69 5.62 -11.77 11.50
C ALA A 69 6.04 -10.28 11.46
N LEU A 70 7.35 -10.02 11.26
CA LEU A 70 7.83 -8.63 11.10
C LEU A 70 7.25 -7.97 9.85
N THR A 71 7.18 -8.70 8.72
CA THR A 71 6.57 -8.16 7.50
C THR A 71 5.05 -7.97 7.65
N ALA A 72 4.38 -8.77 8.46
CA ALA A 72 2.97 -8.58 8.81
C ALA A 72 2.75 -7.26 9.55
N ILE A 73 3.57 -6.98 10.56
CA ILE A 73 3.47 -5.77 11.39
C ILE A 73 3.78 -4.52 10.54
N PHE A 74 4.94 -4.49 9.87
CA PHE A 74 5.38 -3.31 9.11
C PHE A 74 4.71 -3.18 7.75
N GLY A 75 4.33 -4.28 7.10
CA GLY A 75 3.74 -4.26 5.76
C GLY A 75 2.23 -4.15 5.75
N THR A 76 1.56 -4.40 6.88
CA THR A 76 0.09 -4.45 6.90
C THR A 76 -0.50 -3.85 8.16
N PHE A 77 -0.14 -4.35 9.36
CA PHE A 77 -0.83 -3.99 10.60
C PHE A 77 -0.73 -2.49 10.87
N ILE A 78 0.46 -1.99 11.12
CA ILE A 78 0.68 -0.57 11.41
C ILE A 78 0.14 0.33 10.28
N PRO A 79 0.51 0.13 9.01
CA PRO A 79 0.02 0.99 7.94
C PRO A 79 -1.50 0.99 7.77
N ALA A 80 -2.17 -0.16 7.94
CA ALA A 80 -3.62 -0.25 7.75
C ALA A 80 -4.41 0.69 8.67
N TYR A 81 -3.98 0.83 9.92
CA TYR A 81 -4.60 1.74 10.88
C TYR A 81 -4.13 3.18 10.70
N LEU A 82 -2.84 3.40 10.41
CA LEU A 82 -2.31 4.75 10.22
C LEU A 82 -2.92 5.45 9.01
N PHE A 83 -3.08 4.74 7.88
CA PHE A 83 -3.76 5.30 6.70
C PHE A 83 -5.22 5.59 6.97
N ALA A 84 -5.97 4.66 7.58
CA ALA A 84 -7.36 4.89 7.91
C ALA A 84 -7.55 6.06 8.87
N LEU A 85 -6.64 6.22 9.85
CA LEU A 85 -6.66 7.35 10.78
C LEU A 85 -6.26 8.65 10.08
N ALA A 86 -5.29 8.64 9.17
CA ALA A 86 -4.88 9.83 8.43
C ALA A 86 -6.01 10.35 7.54
N GLU A 87 -6.72 9.47 6.85
CA GLU A 87 -7.82 9.83 5.94
C GLU A 87 -9.09 10.34 6.64
N THR A 88 -9.15 10.38 7.97
CA THR A 88 -10.19 11.12 8.68
C THR A 88 -9.96 12.62 8.69
N GLU A 89 -8.71 13.08 8.51
CA GLU A 89 -8.32 14.48 8.70
C GLU A 89 -7.62 15.10 7.49
N ILE A 90 -7.05 14.28 6.61
CA ILE A 90 -6.42 14.71 5.37
C ILE A 90 -7.03 13.98 4.18
N ASP A 91 -7.10 14.65 3.02
CA ASP A 91 -7.66 14.07 1.81
C ASP A 91 -6.80 12.92 1.25
N SER A 92 -7.45 12.04 0.47
CA SER A 92 -6.81 10.90 -0.18
C SER A 92 -5.68 11.31 -1.12
N SER A 93 -5.75 12.52 -1.71
CA SER A 93 -4.71 13.03 -2.61
C SER A 93 -3.45 13.37 -1.84
N SER A 94 -3.56 14.11 -0.72
CA SER A 94 -2.44 14.41 0.18
C SER A 94 -1.81 13.12 0.74
N THR A 95 -2.65 12.16 1.13
CA THR A 95 -2.22 10.84 1.58
C THR A 95 -1.43 10.10 0.50
N ALA A 96 -1.88 10.12 -0.75
CA ALA A 96 -1.19 9.50 -1.88
C ALA A 96 0.18 10.13 -2.16
N ILE A 97 0.31 11.50 -2.04
CA ILE A 97 1.61 12.17 -2.19
C ILE A 97 2.58 11.70 -1.12
N LEU A 98 2.16 11.75 0.13
CA LEU A 98 3.02 11.39 1.25
C LEU A 98 3.45 9.91 1.16
N ASN A 99 2.56 9.04 0.70
CA ASN A 99 2.90 7.64 0.42
C ASN A 99 3.94 7.49 -0.70
N SER A 100 4.05 8.46 -1.61
CA SER A 100 5.09 8.48 -2.65
C SER A 100 6.51 8.70 -2.11
N LEU A 101 6.69 8.96 -0.81
CA LEU A 101 7.99 8.89 -0.14
C LEU A 101 8.49 7.45 0.06
N THR A 102 7.65 6.45 -0.10
CA THR A 102 8.02 5.03 0.13
C THR A 102 9.24 4.56 -0.66
N PRO A 103 9.41 4.85 -1.96
CA PRO A 103 10.62 4.45 -2.68
C PRO A 103 11.90 5.11 -2.15
N LEU A 104 11.83 6.38 -1.73
CA LEU A 104 12.95 7.07 -1.10
C LEU A 104 13.32 6.40 0.23
N ASN A 105 12.33 6.18 1.10
CA ASN A 105 12.53 5.48 2.37
C ASN A 105 13.07 4.06 2.14
N THR A 106 12.59 3.35 1.11
CA THR A 106 13.06 2.01 0.74
C THR A 106 14.54 2.01 0.36
N LEU A 107 14.98 3.01 -0.41
CA LEU A 107 16.38 3.14 -0.80
C LEU A 107 17.25 3.48 0.42
N VAL A 108 16.87 4.48 1.21
CA VAL A 108 17.63 4.94 2.37
C VAL A 108 17.76 3.81 3.41
N LEU A 109 16.67 3.18 3.80
CA LEU A 109 16.69 2.06 4.75
C LEU A 109 17.40 0.84 4.17
N GLY A 110 17.22 0.57 2.88
CA GLY A 110 17.91 -0.51 2.18
C GLY A 110 19.42 -0.40 2.31
N MET A 111 19.97 0.80 2.14
CA MET A 111 21.41 1.07 2.31
C MET A 111 21.84 1.00 3.77
N LEU A 112 21.20 1.78 4.63
CA LEU A 112 21.66 2.02 6.00
C LEU A 112 21.46 0.81 6.91
N ALA A 113 20.30 0.14 6.80
CA ALA A 113 19.94 -0.93 7.72
C ALA A 113 20.05 -2.35 7.12
N PHE A 114 19.93 -2.49 5.81
CA PHE A 114 19.87 -3.80 5.16
C PHE A 114 21.09 -4.13 4.32
N GLY A 115 22.00 -3.15 4.05
CA GLY A 115 23.18 -3.34 3.22
C GLY A 115 22.84 -3.68 1.76
N ILE A 116 21.70 -3.24 1.27
CA ILE A 116 21.27 -3.46 -0.11
C ILE A 116 21.90 -2.39 -1.00
N PRO A 117 22.72 -2.76 -2.00
CA PRO A 117 23.33 -1.79 -2.89
C PRO A 117 22.28 -1.12 -3.76
N PHE A 118 22.45 0.17 -4.04
CA PHE A 118 21.62 0.92 -4.96
C PHE A 118 22.42 1.40 -6.17
N LYS A 119 21.71 1.78 -7.23
CA LYS A 119 22.29 2.37 -8.45
C LYS A 119 21.93 3.84 -8.56
N ARG A 120 22.84 4.64 -9.13
CA ARG A 120 22.61 6.07 -9.37
C ARG A 120 21.29 6.33 -10.11
N ASN A 121 20.97 5.48 -11.10
CA ASN A 121 19.72 5.60 -11.86
C ASN A 121 18.47 5.44 -10.98
N GLN A 122 18.53 4.58 -9.94
CA GLN A 122 17.43 4.41 -8.99
C GLN A 122 17.21 5.68 -8.17
N PHE A 123 18.29 6.29 -7.68
CA PHE A 123 18.20 7.55 -6.95
C PHE A 123 17.62 8.68 -7.81
N ILE A 124 18.13 8.84 -9.03
CA ILE A 124 17.61 9.86 -9.98
C ILE A 124 16.14 9.59 -10.29
N GLY A 125 15.77 8.34 -10.56
CA GLY A 125 14.39 7.96 -10.83
C GLY A 125 13.43 8.25 -9.67
N ILE A 126 13.89 8.03 -8.43
CA ILE A 126 13.12 8.37 -7.21
C ILE A 126 12.89 9.88 -7.11
N CYS A 127 13.94 10.69 -7.28
CA CYS A 127 13.83 12.15 -7.20
C CYS A 127 12.87 12.69 -8.26
N ILE A 128 12.97 12.19 -9.49
CA ILE A 128 12.08 12.60 -10.60
C ILE A 128 10.64 12.15 -10.33
N GLY A 129 10.42 10.89 -9.89
CA GLY A 129 9.09 10.39 -9.58
C GLY A 129 8.42 11.15 -8.42
N LEU A 130 9.19 11.50 -7.39
CA LEU A 130 8.71 12.31 -6.26
C LEU A 130 8.29 13.72 -6.72
N LEU A 131 9.13 14.38 -7.53
CA LEU A 131 8.80 15.68 -8.11
C LEU A 131 7.52 15.62 -8.95
N GLY A 132 7.38 14.60 -9.78
CA GLY A 132 6.16 14.38 -10.56
C GLY A 132 4.92 14.17 -9.70
N SER A 133 5.02 13.43 -8.60
CA SER A 133 3.93 13.22 -7.64
C SER A 133 3.52 14.55 -6.97
N ILE A 134 4.49 15.34 -6.54
CA ILE A 134 4.23 16.66 -5.95
C ILE A 134 3.53 17.57 -6.98
N LEU A 135 4.00 17.64 -8.21
CA LEU A 135 3.38 18.45 -9.28
C LEU A 135 1.94 18.03 -9.57
N LEU A 136 1.69 16.71 -9.59
CA LEU A 136 0.35 16.18 -9.90
C LEU A 136 -0.68 16.58 -8.85
N VAL A 137 -0.29 16.67 -7.58
CA VAL A 137 -1.24 16.85 -6.48
C VAL A 137 -1.21 18.24 -5.86
N PHE A 138 -0.12 19.01 -6.05
CA PHE A 138 0.02 20.35 -5.46
C PHE A 138 -1.18 21.28 -5.75
N ASN A 139 -1.82 21.13 -6.91
CA ASN A 139 -3.04 21.88 -7.26
C ASN A 139 -4.29 21.40 -6.50
N GLY A 140 -4.33 20.17 -5.99
CA GLY A 140 -5.46 19.65 -5.21
C GLY A 140 -5.41 20.09 -3.75
N ALA A 141 -4.22 20.05 -3.15
CA ALA A 141 -4.01 20.33 -1.73
C ALA A 141 -4.18 21.83 -1.34
N SER A 142 -3.97 22.76 -2.28
CA SER A 142 -4.09 24.21 -2.01
C SER A 142 -5.52 24.69 -1.72
N ASN A 143 -6.52 23.84 -1.91
CA ASN A 143 -7.92 24.21 -1.77
C ASN A 143 -8.55 23.84 -0.40
N HIS A 144 -7.79 23.19 0.51
CA HIS A 144 -8.31 22.73 1.80
C HIS A 144 -7.46 23.21 3.00
N PRO A 145 -7.52 24.49 3.40
CA PRO A 145 -6.76 25.03 4.53
C PRO A 145 -7.20 24.50 5.90
N GLU A 146 -8.30 23.76 5.96
CA GLU A 146 -8.92 23.27 7.21
C GLU A 146 -8.34 21.92 7.68
N GLN A 147 -7.44 21.31 6.89
CA GLN A 147 -6.91 19.98 7.18
C GLN A 147 -5.87 20.01 8.32
N ASN A 148 -5.94 19.01 9.20
CA ASN A 148 -4.97 18.86 10.27
C ASN A 148 -3.71 18.13 9.77
N TYR A 149 -2.71 18.87 9.30
CA TYR A 149 -1.47 18.32 8.74
C TYR A 149 -0.60 17.52 9.73
N TYR A 150 -0.89 17.50 11.04
CA TYR A 150 -0.22 16.57 11.95
C TYR A 150 -0.50 15.10 11.57
N TYR A 151 -1.63 14.81 10.95
CA TYR A 151 -1.98 13.48 10.46
C TYR A 151 -1.12 13.04 9.27
N ALA A 152 -0.45 13.96 8.58
CA ALA A 152 0.56 13.65 7.57
C ALA A 152 1.74 12.83 8.14
N LEU A 153 2.10 13.03 9.42
CA LEU A 153 3.13 12.24 10.08
C LEU A 153 2.78 10.76 10.14
N LEU A 154 1.49 10.41 10.27
CA LEU A 154 1.03 9.01 10.28
C LEU A 154 1.33 8.33 8.95
N VAL A 155 1.12 9.03 7.83
CA VAL A 155 1.42 8.50 6.49
C VAL A 155 2.93 8.35 6.28
N ILE A 156 3.73 9.31 6.77
CA ILE A 156 5.20 9.21 6.72
C ILE A 156 5.68 7.98 7.50
N ILE A 157 5.17 7.75 8.72
CA ILE A 157 5.48 6.56 9.52
C ILE A 157 5.05 5.28 8.77
N ALA A 158 3.86 5.27 8.18
CA ALA A 158 3.38 4.15 7.39
C ALA A 158 4.30 3.88 6.17
N SER A 159 4.79 4.92 5.49
CA SER A 159 5.71 4.77 4.35
C SER A 159 7.07 4.19 4.78
N ILE A 160 7.57 4.55 5.96
CA ILE A 160 8.78 3.95 6.57
C ILE A 160 8.52 2.46 6.90
N CYS A 161 7.36 2.14 7.43
CA CYS A 161 6.96 0.76 7.69
C CYS A 161 6.92 -0.07 6.38
N TYR A 162 6.32 0.46 5.31
CA TYR A 162 6.33 -0.20 4.00
C TYR A 162 7.76 -0.39 3.45
N ALA A 163 8.60 0.61 3.58
CA ALA A 163 10.00 0.52 3.18
C ALA A 163 10.76 -0.58 3.95
N THR A 164 10.52 -0.68 5.26
CA THR A 164 11.06 -1.74 6.10
C THR A 164 10.58 -3.12 5.64
N ASN A 165 9.28 -3.27 5.42
CA ASN A 165 8.67 -4.51 4.93
C ASN A 165 9.31 -5.00 3.61
N VAL A 166 9.43 -4.11 2.62
CA VAL A 166 9.98 -4.46 1.30
C VAL A 166 11.42 -4.93 1.40
N ASN A 167 12.24 -4.25 2.21
CA ASN A 167 13.63 -4.62 2.44
C ASN A 167 13.76 -5.94 3.22
N LEU A 168 12.89 -6.20 4.20
CA LEU A 168 12.81 -7.49 4.92
C LEU A 168 12.52 -8.64 3.96
N ILE A 169 11.51 -8.51 3.10
CA ILE A 169 11.16 -9.53 2.10
C ILE A 169 12.35 -9.79 1.18
N LYS A 170 12.97 -8.74 0.65
CA LYS A 170 14.08 -8.88 -0.29
C LYS A 170 15.29 -9.55 0.32
N LYS A 171 15.61 -9.21 1.57
CA LYS A 171 16.83 -9.71 2.25
C LYS A 171 16.63 -11.10 2.86
N TYR A 172 15.50 -11.35 3.52
CA TYR A 172 15.33 -12.54 4.37
C TYR A 172 14.33 -13.58 3.82
N LEU A 173 13.48 -13.21 2.87
CA LEU A 173 12.45 -14.09 2.31
C LEU A 173 12.52 -14.21 0.77
N PRO A 174 13.71 -14.15 0.12
CA PRO A 174 13.79 -14.11 -1.35
C PRO A 174 13.33 -15.41 -2.01
N SER A 175 13.45 -16.54 -1.33
CA SER A 175 13.08 -17.88 -1.81
C SER A 175 11.73 -18.38 -1.32
N VAL A 176 11.07 -17.63 -0.42
CA VAL A 176 9.76 -18.02 0.10
C VAL A 176 8.67 -17.62 -0.88
N ALA A 177 7.75 -18.51 -1.19
CA ALA A 177 6.66 -18.22 -2.11
C ALA A 177 5.84 -17.01 -1.64
N PRO A 178 5.48 -16.06 -2.53
CA PRO A 178 4.67 -14.89 -2.16
C PRO A 178 3.37 -15.24 -1.44
N LEU A 179 2.68 -16.28 -1.87
CA LEU A 179 1.48 -16.78 -1.22
C LEU A 179 1.76 -17.21 0.23
N SER A 180 2.88 -17.91 0.49
CA SER A 180 3.25 -18.33 1.85
C SER A 180 3.54 -17.14 2.76
N ILE A 181 4.26 -16.13 2.26
CA ILE A 181 4.53 -14.90 3.01
C ILE A 181 3.21 -14.18 3.32
N THR A 182 2.37 -13.98 2.31
CA THR A 182 1.11 -13.25 2.46
C THR A 182 0.16 -13.98 3.41
N THR A 183 -0.06 -15.28 3.21
CA THR A 183 -0.93 -16.06 4.10
C THR A 183 -0.40 -16.09 5.53
N GLY A 184 0.90 -16.25 5.72
CA GLY A 184 1.55 -16.20 7.03
C GLY A 184 1.39 -14.83 7.72
N ASN A 185 1.52 -13.74 6.97
CA ASN A 185 1.29 -12.38 7.49
C ASN A 185 -0.12 -12.26 8.06
N PHE A 186 -1.13 -12.64 7.29
CA PHE A 186 -2.53 -12.46 7.71
C PHE A 186 -2.97 -13.45 8.78
N LEU A 187 -2.40 -14.66 8.83
CA LEU A 187 -2.56 -15.57 9.98
C LEU A 187 -2.01 -14.96 11.27
N THR A 188 -0.85 -14.33 11.21
CA THR A 188 -0.24 -13.64 12.36
C THR A 188 -1.13 -12.48 12.86
N LEU A 189 -1.77 -11.75 11.93
CA LEU A 189 -2.57 -10.57 12.25
C LEU A 189 -4.02 -10.86 12.57
N LEU A 190 -4.54 -12.06 12.28
CA LEU A 190 -5.96 -12.38 12.43
C LEU A 190 -6.43 -12.21 13.88
N ILE A 191 -5.69 -12.77 14.85
CA ILE A 191 -6.08 -12.68 16.27
C ILE A 191 -6.02 -11.23 16.77
N PRO A 192 -4.91 -10.46 16.58
CA PRO A 192 -4.90 -9.04 16.96
C PRO A 192 -6.04 -8.23 16.32
N ALA A 193 -6.33 -8.45 15.04
CA ALA A 193 -7.39 -7.74 14.35
C ALA A 193 -8.80 -8.09 14.91
N LEU A 194 -9.05 -9.36 15.25
CA LEU A 194 -10.30 -9.78 15.88
C LEU A 194 -10.47 -9.15 17.28
N VAL A 195 -9.40 -9.10 18.07
CA VAL A 195 -9.42 -8.46 19.39
C VAL A 195 -9.74 -6.97 19.26
N LEU A 196 -9.05 -6.26 18.37
CA LEU A 196 -9.31 -4.82 18.14
C LEU A 196 -10.72 -4.57 17.62
N LEU A 197 -11.23 -5.41 16.72
CA LEU A 197 -12.60 -5.30 16.22
C LEU A 197 -13.62 -5.48 17.35
N TYR A 198 -13.41 -6.48 18.22
CA TYR A 198 -14.28 -6.73 19.37
C TYR A 198 -14.27 -5.55 20.35
N CYS A 199 -13.09 -5.03 20.70
CA CYS A 199 -12.95 -3.91 21.63
C CYS A 199 -13.44 -2.57 21.05
N SER A 200 -13.66 -2.48 19.71
CA SER A 200 -14.10 -1.24 19.06
C SER A 200 -15.62 -1.00 19.12
N GLY A 201 -16.41 -1.86 19.75
CA GLY A 201 -17.87 -1.77 19.77
C GLY A 201 -18.53 -2.11 18.43
N PHE A 202 -17.81 -2.72 17.49
CA PHE A 202 -18.32 -3.02 16.14
C PHE A 202 -19.61 -3.87 16.16
N PHE A 203 -19.69 -4.85 17.06
CA PHE A 203 -20.83 -5.77 17.12
C PHE A 203 -22.13 -5.12 17.58
N GLU A 204 -22.06 -3.94 18.20
CA GLU A 204 -23.24 -3.16 18.58
C GLU A 204 -23.86 -2.42 17.38
N ILE A 205 -23.06 -2.12 16.35
CA ILE A 205 -23.47 -1.33 15.19
C ILE A 205 -23.57 -2.14 13.89
N VAL A 206 -23.19 -3.40 13.88
CA VAL A 206 -23.11 -4.24 12.66
C VAL A 206 -24.43 -4.39 11.92
N ALA A 207 -25.57 -4.21 12.59
CA ALA A 207 -26.90 -4.27 11.99
C ALA A 207 -27.32 -2.98 11.27
N ILE A 208 -26.59 -1.88 11.42
CA ILE A 208 -26.87 -0.59 10.78
C ILE A 208 -26.58 -0.70 9.28
N SER A 209 -27.49 -0.21 8.43
CA SER A 209 -27.40 -0.32 6.96
C SER A 209 -26.15 0.32 6.39
N GLU A 210 -25.77 1.50 6.91
CA GLU A 210 -24.54 2.19 6.51
C GLU A 210 -23.27 1.39 6.82
N VAL A 211 -23.25 0.72 7.99
CA VAL A 211 -22.15 -0.15 8.41
C VAL A 211 -22.05 -1.36 7.50
N GLN A 212 -23.16 -1.99 7.14
CA GLN A 212 -23.18 -3.14 6.22
C GLN A 212 -22.70 -2.76 4.83
N THR A 213 -23.09 -1.58 4.34
CA THR A 213 -22.61 -1.04 3.06
C THR A 213 -21.10 -0.78 3.11
N ALA A 214 -20.60 -0.15 4.18
CA ALA A 214 -19.20 0.09 4.42
C ALA A 214 -18.40 -1.22 4.48
N MET A 215 -18.92 -2.25 5.17
CA MET A 215 -18.32 -3.59 5.21
C MET A 215 -18.16 -4.19 3.81
N GLY A 216 -19.11 -3.98 2.90
CA GLY A 216 -19.03 -4.43 1.51
C GLY A 216 -17.82 -3.79 0.79
N TYR A 217 -17.61 -2.49 0.93
CA TYR A 217 -16.42 -1.81 0.38
C TYR A 217 -15.13 -2.35 0.99
N ILE A 218 -15.11 -2.57 2.30
CA ILE A 218 -13.92 -3.08 2.99
C ILE A 218 -13.66 -4.57 2.68
N ALA A 219 -14.68 -5.37 2.37
CA ALA A 219 -14.47 -6.72 1.89
C ALA A 219 -13.74 -6.73 0.53
N ILE A 220 -14.14 -5.87 -0.41
CA ILE A 220 -13.44 -5.71 -1.69
C ILE A 220 -12.00 -5.22 -1.45
N LEU A 221 -11.82 -4.21 -0.61
CA LEU A 221 -10.51 -3.67 -0.23
C LEU A 221 -9.63 -4.75 0.42
N GLY A 222 -10.17 -5.56 1.31
CA GLY A 222 -9.46 -6.64 1.99
C GLY A 222 -9.04 -7.74 1.02
N ILE A 223 -9.96 -8.26 0.23
CA ILE A 223 -9.68 -9.37 -0.67
C ILE A 223 -8.79 -8.94 -1.83
N VAL A 224 -9.21 -7.93 -2.59
CA VAL A 224 -8.51 -7.50 -3.82
C VAL A 224 -7.39 -6.52 -3.49
N GLY A 225 -7.70 -5.43 -2.81
CA GLY A 225 -6.76 -4.34 -2.52
C GLY A 225 -5.66 -4.73 -1.54
N THR A 226 -5.85 -5.81 -0.77
CA THR A 226 -4.87 -6.24 0.23
C THR A 226 -4.42 -7.68 -0.01
N GLY A 227 -5.30 -8.66 0.01
CA GLY A 227 -4.94 -10.07 -0.13
C GLY A 227 -4.25 -10.38 -1.46
N ILE A 228 -4.95 -10.19 -2.56
CA ILE A 228 -4.43 -10.45 -3.92
C ILE A 228 -3.27 -9.49 -4.23
N ALA A 229 -3.44 -8.20 -3.94
CA ALA A 229 -2.41 -7.21 -4.21
C ALA A 229 -1.08 -7.52 -3.52
N ASN A 230 -1.08 -7.96 -2.26
CA ASN A 230 0.15 -8.31 -1.55
C ASN A 230 0.84 -9.55 -2.17
N ILE A 231 0.11 -10.55 -2.64
CA ILE A 231 0.70 -11.69 -3.36
C ILE A 231 1.44 -11.19 -4.62
N ILE A 232 0.78 -10.33 -5.39
CA ILE A 232 1.35 -9.74 -6.62
C ILE A 232 2.56 -8.86 -6.27
N PHE A 233 2.46 -8.04 -5.24
CA PHE A 233 3.53 -7.14 -4.81
C PHE A 233 4.77 -7.88 -4.29
N PHE A 234 4.59 -8.91 -3.47
CA PHE A 234 5.72 -9.71 -2.99
C PHE A 234 6.39 -10.46 -4.15
N LYS A 235 5.61 -10.92 -5.13
CA LYS A 235 6.18 -11.45 -6.38
C LYS A 235 7.00 -10.39 -7.13
N LEU A 236 6.49 -9.16 -7.21
CA LEU A 236 7.20 -8.05 -7.86
C LEU A 236 8.52 -7.71 -7.15
N ILE A 237 8.54 -7.70 -5.81
CA ILE A 237 9.77 -7.49 -5.01
C ILE A 237 10.81 -8.56 -5.33
N GLN A 238 10.40 -9.82 -5.46
CA GLN A 238 11.31 -10.92 -5.75
C GLN A 238 11.87 -10.84 -7.16
N LEU A 239 11.04 -10.46 -8.15
CA LEU A 239 11.44 -10.36 -9.57
C LEU A 239 12.23 -9.10 -9.91
N SER A 240 12.24 -8.09 -9.02
CA SER A 240 12.83 -6.78 -9.30
C SER A 240 13.70 -6.28 -8.12
N SER A 241 14.00 -4.99 -8.10
CA SER A 241 14.60 -4.33 -6.94
C SER A 241 13.51 -3.81 -5.98
N PRO A 242 13.81 -3.66 -4.68
CA PRO A 242 12.92 -3.01 -3.72
C PRO A 242 12.42 -1.64 -4.19
N VAL A 243 13.32 -0.82 -4.69
CA VAL A 243 13.04 0.51 -5.22
C VAL A 243 12.08 0.46 -6.41
N PHE A 244 12.27 -0.47 -7.36
CA PHE A 244 11.36 -0.62 -8.48
C PHE A 244 9.98 -1.09 -8.04
N ALA A 245 9.90 -2.04 -7.11
CA ALA A 245 8.62 -2.52 -6.61
C ALA A 245 7.83 -1.40 -5.90
N THR A 246 8.50 -0.61 -5.06
CA THR A 246 7.85 0.51 -4.36
C THR A 246 7.50 1.68 -5.27
N SER A 247 8.10 1.81 -6.47
CA SER A 247 7.73 2.86 -7.42
C SER A 247 6.27 2.76 -7.91
N VAL A 248 5.56 1.66 -7.62
CA VAL A 248 4.11 1.57 -7.80
C VAL A 248 3.38 2.72 -7.09
N THR A 249 3.89 3.20 -5.96
CA THR A 249 3.27 4.30 -5.21
C THR A 249 3.26 5.62 -5.98
N TYR A 250 4.13 5.81 -6.96
CA TYR A 250 4.08 6.95 -7.86
C TYR A 250 2.95 6.86 -8.89
N LEU A 251 2.53 5.64 -9.24
CA LEU A 251 1.45 5.42 -10.21
C LEU A 251 0.07 5.52 -9.56
N ILE A 252 -0.01 5.34 -8.24
CA ILE A 252 -1.26 5.44 -7.46
C ILE A 252 -1.96 6.80 -7.69
N PRO A 253 -1.29 7.96 -7.56
CA PRO A 253 -1.92 9.25 -7.81
C PRO A 253 -2.45 9.40 -9.25
N ILE A 254 -1.78 8.80 -10.24
CA ILE A 254 -2.25 8.84 -11.63
C ILE A 254 -3.60 8.12 -11.75
N VAL A 255 -3.74 6.95 -11.12
CA VAL A 255 -4.99 6.19 -11.15
C VAL A 255 -6.09 6.89 -10.34
N ALA A 256 -5.75 7.41 -9.16
CA ALA A 256 -6.68 8.20 -8.34
C ALA A 256 -7.21 9.42 -9.12
N PHE A 257 -6.35 10.05 -9.88
CA PHE A 257 -6.67 11.15 -10.76
C PHE A 257 -7.66 10.78 -11.90
N PHE A 258 -7.53 9.58 -12.50
CA PHE A 258 -8.53 9.08 -13.46
C PHE A 258 -9.90 8.83 -12.82
N TRP A 259 -9.95 8.43 -11.54
CA TRP A 259 -11.19 8.34 -10.79
C TRP A 259 -11.84 9.72 -10.58
N GLY A 260 -11.04 10.77 -10.31
CA GLY A 260 -11.52 12.15 -10.24
C GLY A 260 -12.16 12.63 -11.58
N LEU A 261 -11.56 12.24 -12.71
CA LEU A 261 -12.16 12.51 -14.04
C LEU A 261 -13.56 11.92 -14.20
N LEU A 262 -13.76 10.70 -13.72
CA LEU A 262 -15.06 10.04 -13.78
C LEU A 262 -16.10 10.72 -12.86
N ASP A 263 -15.62 11.43 -11.84
CA ASP A 263 -16.44 12.26 -10.93
C ASP A 263 -16.61 13.71 -11.46
N ASN A 264 -16.29 13.99 -12.75
CA ASN A 264 -16.36 15.28 -13.43
C ASN A 264 -15.40 16.36 -12.87
N GLU A 265 -14.29 15.98 -12.26
CA GLU A 265 -13.24 16.92 -11.89
C GLU A 265 -12.49 17.39 -13.15
N MET A 266 -12.30 18.73 -13.30
CA MET A 266 -11.54 19.29 -14.41
C MET A 266 -10.04 19.11 -14.20
N LEU A 267 -9.38 18.52 -15.20
CA LEU A 267 -7.94 18.31 -15.21
C LEU A 267 -7.18 19.58 -15.60
N THR A 268 -6.13 19.86 -14.86
CA THR A 268 -5.21 20.95 -15.20
C THR A 268 -4.05 20.45 -16.07
N PRO A 269 -3.48 21.27 -16.98
CA PRO A 269 -2.30 20.90 -17.76
C PRO A 269 -1.10 20.47 -16.90
N ILE A 270 -0.95 21.05 -15.73
CA ILE A 270 0.11 20.73 -14.75
C ILE A 270 0.02 19.27 -14.27
N GLN A 271 -1.20 18.75 -14.10
CA GLN A 271 -1.41 17.37 -13.69
C GLN A 271 -0.97 16.36 -14.77
N PHE A 272 -1.19 16.68 -16.05
CA PHE A 272 -0.65 15.87 -17.15
C PHE A 272 0.88 15.87 -17.17
N VAL A 273 1.49 17.03 -16.97
CA VAL A 273 2.97 17.13 -16.85
C VAL A 273 3.47 16.30 -15.68
N GLY A 274 2.83 16.40 -14.51
CA GLY A 274 3.17 15.59 -13.32
C GLY A 274 3.10 14.09 -13.61
N ALA A 275 2.02 13.61 -14.24
CA ALA A 275 1.87 12.22 -14.61
C ALA A 275 3.01 11.75 -15.57
N PHE A 276 3.36 12.55 -16.56
CA PHE A 276 4.45 12.23 -17.49
C PHE A 276 5.82 12.18 -16.78
N VAL A 277 6.10 13.13 -15.87
CA VAL A 277 7.33 13.13 -15.06
C VAL A 277 7.41 11.90 -14.17
N ILE A 278 6.29 11.47 -13.57
CA ILE A 278 6.23 10.22 -12.79
C ILE A 278 6.64 9.03 -13.65
N LEU A 279 6.09 8.89 -14.86
CA LEU A 279 6.40 7.77 -15.75
C LEU A 279 7.89 7.71 -16.11
N ILE A 280 8.54 8.86 -16.30
CA ILE A 280 9.99 8.95 -16.50
C ILE A 280 10.74 8.45 -15.26
N GLY A 281 10.35 8.90 -14.06
CA GLY A 281 10.95 8.49 -12.80
C GLY A 281 10.88 6.97 -12.58
N VAL A 282 9.69 6.37 -12.81
CA VAL A 282 9.49 4.92 -12.72
C VAL A 282 10.36 4.17 -13.72
N TYR A 283 10.42 4.64 -14.97
CA TYR A 283 11.25 4.03 -16.00
C TYR A 283 12.74 4.05 -15.63
N LEU A 284 13.25 5.20 -15.15
CA LEU A 284 14.65 5.33 -14.72
C LEU A 284 14.96 4.42 -13.53
N SER A 285 14.06 4.31 -12.55
CA SER A 285 14.24 3.42 -11.40
C SER A 285 14.31 1.93 -11.78
N ALA A 286 13.72 1.57 -12.92
CA ALA A 286 13.73 0.22 -13.48
C ALA A 286 15.00 -0.13 -14.27
N LYS A 287 15.77 0.89 -14.69
CA LYS A 287 16.96 0.71 -15.53
C LYS A 287 18.08 0.07 -14.71
N LYS A 288 18.62 -1.05 -15.23
CA LYS A 288 19.73 -1.79 -14.60
C LYS A 288 21.02 -1.03 -14.64
#